data_372e06f0908477b8db5dc19a18d727f0
#
_entry.id   372e06f0908477b8db5dc19a18d727f0
#
_cell.length_a   1.000
_cell.length_b   1.000
_cell.length_c   1.000
_cell.angle_alpha   90.00
_cell.angle_beta   90.00
_cell.angle_gamma   90.00
#
_symmetry.space_group_name_H-M   'P 1'
#
loop_
_entity.id
_entity.type
_entity.pdbx_description
1 polymer ?
#
loop_
_entity_poly.entity_id
_entity_poly.type
_entity_poly.pdbx_seq_one_letter_code
_entity_poly.pdbx_strand_id
1 'polypeptide(L)'
;MILPVFASRIDGVLSRPGASLTPAATTALGDCLDCLFAKETFNTSHEDVSTIVTVLLRTVIQCVANRDKHDRNAPAVVTNMVSLFRLMSPQHFSQYIQHFKPEDEAGRQNLLDFVMEVLLMFKDLILHSIYPGDWADMTMMVNSVILTALRHLSHTIRDFFSSNFEYEVWNNFFCCAISFLTQPNLQLETFSQMKRAKVLARYGDMRKQMGLEIKSMWFNLGQHKIKFIPSMVGNFLEMTLIPDIDLRTATIPIFFDMMQCEFYSSGRAALAGSRASLTSLEAGEQRTNKGNFREFETEIIAQLDGMVMEEGRGDGMYKDKFQSILSNQCEQHMALQETGTKFVATITRLMELLLEYRSIKQEESKDNQMSCIVNLLDFYSEHGREEMFARHLKKLYDLHVDCENWAEAGFTLEKLAAMLRWTDEQLAARHHHRAYPDCQVKYSTAKAGQSRCPYCPYPFPELHILFLNFNNIDIYRKQIEKINIVIFLPRKSGVSRI
;
A
#
# COMPACT_ATOMS: atom_id res chain seq x y z
N MET A 1 7.68 46.44 6.17
CA MET A 1 6.76 46.84 5.06
C MET A 1 7.12 46.25 3.68
N ILE A 2 8.38 45.92 3.39
CA ILE A 2 8.78 45.42 2.06
C ILE A 2 8.36 43.96 1.86
N LEU A 3 8.53 43.12 2.87
CA LEU A 3 8.34 41.67 2.78
C LEU A 3 6.90 41.22 2.43
N PRO A 4 5.84 41.82 3.05
CA PRO A 4 4.45 41.49 2.68
C PRO A 4 4.12 41.84 1.22
N VAL A 5 4.63 42.98 0.74
CA VAL A 5 4.45 43.42 -0.66
C VAL A 5 5.17 42.52 -1.62
N PHE A 6 6.39 42.11 -1.28
CA PHE A 6 7.17 41.13 -2.06
C PHE A 6 6.45 39.78 -2.12
N ALA A 7 6.05 39.23 -0.97
CA ALA A 7 5.34 37.94 -0.90
C ALA A 7 4.05 37.98 -1.74
N SER A 8 3.22 39.02 -1.62
CA SER A 8 1.99 39.18 -2.41
C SER A 8 2.27 39.30 -3.92
N ARG A 9 3.37 39.92 -4.32
CA ARG A 9 3.76 40.00 -5.74
C ARG A 9 4.18 38.64 -6.29
N ILE A 10 4.99 37.90 -5.55
CA ILE A 10 5.42 36.53 -5.93
C ILE A 10 4.20 35.63 -6.01
N ASP A 11 3.30 35.66 -5.02
CA ASP A 11 2.04 34.92 -5.01
C ASP A 11 1.21 35.19 -6.27
N GLY A 12 1.01 36.46 -6.60
CA GLY A 12 0.25 36.88 -7.78
C GLY A 12 0.88 36.45 -9.12
N VAL A 13 2.19 36.19 -9.18
CA VAL A 13 2.85 35.62 -10.36
C VAL A 13 2.70 34.08 -10.38
N LEU A 14 2.97 33.42 -9.26
CA LEU A 14 2.95 31.96 -9.15
C LEU A 14 1.53 31.39 -9.29
N SER A 15 0.49 32.13 -8.89
CA SER A 15 -0.91 31.74 -9.01
C SER A 15 -1.45 31.74 -10.45
N ARG A 16 -0.72 32.32 -11.42
CA ARG A 16 -1.15 32.40 -12.82
C ARG A 16 -0.64 31.23 -13.63
N PRO A 17 -1.51 30.36 -14.16
CA PRO A 17 -1.06 29.25 -15.01
C PRO A 17 -0.37 29.76 -16.28
N GLY A 18 0.81 29.21 -16.61
CA GLY A 18 1.53 29.48 -17.84
C GLY A 18 2.26 30.85 -17.93
N ALA A 19 2.50 31.53 -16.81
CA ALA A 19 3.21 32.79 -16.83
C ALA A 19 4.70 32.62 -17.17
N SER A 20 5.18 33.32 -18.18
CA SER A 20 6.60 33.36 -18.59
C SER A 20 7.54 33.89 -17.47
N LEU A 21 6.98 34.52 -16.45
CA LEU A 21 7.69 35.07 -15.29
C LEU A 21 7.86 34.08 -14.14
N THR A 22 7.30 32.87 -14.24
CA THR A 22 7.37 31.84 -13.17
C THR A 22 8.81 31.49 -12.78
N PRO A 23 9.76 31.27 -13.72
CA PRO A 23 11.16 30.98 -13.34
C PRO A 23 11.82 32.13 -12.58
N ALA A 24 11.58 33.39 -12.99
CA ALA A 24 12.12 34.56 -12.32
C ALA A 24 11.54 34.75 -10.92
N ALA A 25 10.22 34.51 -10.74
CA ALA A 25 9.56 34.53 -9.43
C ALA A 25 10.08 33.41 -8.52
N THR A 26 10.32 32.22 -9.07
CA THR A 26 10.92 31.09 -8.33
C THR A 26 12.33 31.41 -7.85
N THR A 27 13.17 32.01 -8.70
CA THR A 27 14.52 32.43 -8.33
C THR A 27 14.49 33.53 -7.27
N ALA A 28 13.66 34.56 -7.46
CA ALA A 28 13.51 35.65 -6.49
C ALA A 28 13.02 35.16 -5.12
N LEU A 29 12.12 34.18 -5.10
CA LEU A 29 11.70 33.54 -3.86
C LEU A 29 12.87 32.77 -3.21
N GLY A 30 13.65 32.00 -3.98
CA GLY A 30 14.84 31.31 -3.49
C GLY A 30 15.84 32.27 -2.85
N ASP A 31 16.19 33.36 -3.52
CA ASP A 31 17.09 34.40 -2.98
C ASP A 31 16.57 35.01 -1.67
N CYS A 32 15.25 35.24 -1.58
CA CYS A 32 14.62 35.73 -0.38
C CYS A 32 14.71 34.71 0.78
N LEU A 33 14.45 33.43 0.50
CA LEU A 33 14.56 32.36 1.50
C LEU A 33 15.99 32.19 1.99
N ASP A 34 16.98 32.28 1.10
CA ASP A 34 18.40 32.24 1.45
C ASP A 34 18.79 33.43 2.36
N CYS A 35 18.24 34.62 2.11
CA CYS A 35 18.42 35.76 3.01
C CYS A 35 17.80 35.49 4.40
N LEU A 36 16.65 34.81 4.47
CA LEU A 36 16.04 34.47 5.76
C LEU A 36 16.85 33.43 6.52
N PHE A 37 17.38 32.41 5.83
CA PHE A 37 18.29 31.43 6.44
C PHE A 37 19.58 32.06 6.96
N ALA A 38 20.14 33.02 6.22
CA ALA A 38 21.35 33.73 6.64
C ALA A 38 21.05 34.58 7.90
N LYS A 39 19.84 35.12 8.01
CA LYS A 39 19.38 35.89 9.22
C LYS A 39 19.09 34.98 10.42
N GLU A 40 18.75 33.68 10.20
CA GLU A 40 18.48 32.73 11.29
C GLU A 40 19.68 32.60 12.23
N THR A 41 20.89 32.84 11.71
CA THR A 41 22.12 32.98 12.50
C THR A 41 22.19 34.31 13.29
N PHE A 42 21.31 35.31 13.02
CA PHE A 42 21.33 36.64 13.55
C PHE A 42 19.97 37.19 14.08
N ASN A 43 19.09 36.37 14.64
CA ASN A 43 17.73 36.74 15.09
C ASN A 43 16.77 37.10 13.94
N THR A 44 16.36 36.12 13.17
CA THR A 44 15.23 36.28 12.22
C THR A 44 13.96 36.55 13.01
N SER A 45 13.23 37.61 12.64
CA SER A 45 11.95 37.91 13.25
C SER A 45 10.96 36.79 12.94
N HIS A 46 10.34 36.24 13.96
CA HIS A 46 9.23 35.26 13.82
C HIS A 46 8.14 35.78 12.87
N GLU A 47 7.90 37.09 12.85
CA GLU A 47 6.92 37.76 11.98
C GLU A 47 7.29 37.69 10.49
N ASP A 48 8.59 37.72 10.13
CA ASP A 48 9.03 37.66 8.74
C ASP A 48 8.71 36.29 8.15
N VAL A 49 9.01 35.20 8.88
CA VAL A 49 8.70 33.81 8.46
C VAL A 49 7.19 33.61 8.41
N SER A 50 6.45 34.06 9.45
CA SER A 50 4.98 33.96 9.48
C SER A 50 4.34 34.65 8.27
N THR A 51 4.83 35.82 7.89
CA THR A 51 4.32 36.60 6.74
C THR A 51 4.51 35.82 5.42
N ILE A 52 5.71 35.32 5.17
CA ILE A 52 6.02 34.56 3.94
C ILE A 52 5.22 33.27 3.89
N VAL A 53 5.19 32.52 4.98
CA VAL A 53 4.47 31.25 5.05
C VAL A 53 2.96 31.46 4.81
N THR A 54 2.36 32.47 5.47
CA THR A 54 0.91 32.71 5.33
C THR A 54 0.50 33.06 3.90
N VAL A 55 1.34 33.79 3.17
CA VAL A 55 1.02 34.21 1.80
C VAL A 55 1.39 33.16 0.76
N LEU A 56 2.56 32.53 0.89
CA LEU A 56 3.15 31.77 -0.22
C LEU A 56 3.06 30.25 -0.08
N LEU A 57 2.90 29.71 1.12
CA LEU A 57 3.04 28.25 1.32
C LEU A 57 2.07 27.47 0.44
N ARG A 58 0.78 27.82 0.46
CA ARG A 58 -0.24 27.08 -0.31
C ARG A 58 -0.02 27.22 -1.81
N THR A 59 0.31 28.41 -2.28
CA THR A 59 0.57 28.67 -3.71
C THR A 59 1.78 27.86 -4.20
N VAL A 60 2.86 27.80 -3.42
CA VAL A 60 4.06 27.03 -3.78
C VAL A 60 3.74 25.53 -3.77
N ILE A 61 2.96 25.03 -2.80
CA ILE A 61 2.48 23.63 -2.77
C ILE A 61 1.69 23.31 -4.04
N GLN A 62 0.77 24.18 -4.45
CA GLN A 62 -0.03 24.01 -5.67
C GLN A 62 0.85 24.05 -6.94
N CYS A 63 1.86 24.91 -6.97
CA CYS A 63 2.86 24.90 -8.07
C CYS A 63 3.62 23.58 -8.13
N VAL A 64 4.00 23.01 -6.98
CA VAL A 64 4.67 21.69 -6.92
C VAL A 64 3.70 20.58 -7.35
N ALA A 65 2.45 20.60 -6.91
CA ALA A 65 1.45 19.58 -7.25
C ALA A 65 1.11 19.57 -8.74
N ASN A 66 1.01 20.76 -9.35
CA ASN A 66 0.64 20.93 -10.76
C ASN A 66 1.83 20.97 -11.73
N ARG A 67 3.05 20.71 -11.25
CA ARG A 67 4.26 20.76 -12.09
C ARG A 67 4.23 19.72 -13.20
N ASP A 68 4.76 20.08 -14.36
CA ASP A 68 5.14 19.10 -15.36
C ASP A 68 6.41 18.34 -14.88
N LYS A 69 6.39 17.00 -14.99
CA LYS A 69 7.54 16.14 -14.60
C LYS A 69 8.81 16.44 -15.39
N HIS A 70 8.68 17.04 -16.57
CA HIS A 70 9.78 17.40 -17.48
C HIS A 70 10.18 18.88 -17.39
N ASP A 71 9.53 19.66 -16.52
CA ASP A 71 9.89 21.07 -16.35
C ASP A 71 11.27 21.21 -15.68
N ARG A 72 12.18 21.92 -16.36
CA ARG A 72 13.52 22.21 -15.84
C ARG A 72 13.51 23.03 -14.56
N ASN A 73 12.43 23.76 -14.31
CA ASN A 73 12.27 24.59 -13.10
C ASN A 73 11.71 23.81 -11.91
N ALA A 74 11.23 22.58 -12.11
CA ALA A 74 10.64 21.76 -11.05
C ALA A 74 11.54 21.59 -9.81
N PRO A 75 12.85 21.30 -9.93
CA PRO A 75 13.72 21.20 -8.76
C PRO A 75 13.79 22.49 -7.94
N ALA A 76 13.81 23.65 -8.58
CA ALA A 76 13.86 24.94 -7.90
C ALA A 76 12.57 25.24 -7.12
N VAL A 77 11.39 24.96 -7.70
CA VAL A 77 10.10 25.13 -7.02
C VAL A 77 10.00 24.21 -5.80
N VAL A 78 10.43 22.94 -5.96
CA VAL A 78 10.45 21.99 -4.83
C VAL A 78 11.45 22.41 -3.76
N THR A 79 12.61 22.92 -4.13
CA THR A 79 13.59 23.46 -3.18
C THR A 79 12.99 24.62 -2.37
N ASN A 80 12.29 25.55 -3.01
CA ASN A 80 11.62 26.64 -2.33
C ASN A 80 10.54 26.15 -1.36
N MET A 81 9.74 25.18 -1.76
CA MET A 81 8.73 24.56 -0.88
C MET A 81 9.39 23.90 0.34
N VAL A 82 10.44 23.08 0.13
CA VAL A 82 11.20 22.45 1.21
C VAL A 82 11.81 23.50 2.15
N SER A 83 12.33 24.60 1.58
CA SER A 83 12.90 25.70 2.35
C SER A 83 11.84 26.43 3.20
N LEU A 84 10.63 26.63 2.67
CA LEU A 84 9.51 27.17 3.44
C LEU A 84 9.17 26.29 4.63
N PHE A 85 8.96 25.00 4.41
CA PHE A 85 8.68 24.06 5.51
C PHE A 85 9.82 23.99 6.53
N ARG A 86 11.07 24.07 6.09
CA ARG A 86 12.24 24.06 6.97
C ARG A 86 12.35 25.30 7.87
N LEU A 87 11.91 26.46 7.39
CA LEU A 87 11.85 27.69 8.19
C LEU A 87 10.73 27.67 9.24
N MET A 88 9.73 26.82 9.07
CA MET A 88 8.60 26.76 9.99
C MET A 88 8.97 26.13 11.31
N SER A 89 8.86 26.88 12.39
CA SER A 89 8.85 26.34 13.76
C SER A 89 7.48 25.73 14.11
N PRO A 90 7.35 24.93 15.18
CA PRO A 90 6.06 24.44 15.65
C PRO A 90 5.01 25.54 15.86
N GLN A 91 5.45 26.73 16.27
CA GLN A 91 4.58 27.88 16.44
C GLN A 91 4.03 28.42 15.11
N HIS A 92 4.88 28.47 14.06
CA HIS A 92 4.43 28.83 12.71
C HIS A 92 3.41 27.84 12.15
N PHE A 93 3.60 26.54 12.35
CA PHE A 93 2.60 25.54 11.98
C PHE A 93 1.26 25.78 12.68
N SER A 94 1.27 25.97 14.01
CA SER A 94 0.05 26.24 14.78
C SER A 94 -0.66 27.51 14.31
N GLN A 95 0.08 28.59 14.09
CA GLN A 95 -0.48 29.86 13.60
C GLN A 95 -1.06 29.73 12.19
N TYR A 96 -0.38 28.99 11.31
CA TYR A 96 -0.84 28.76 9.95
C TYR A 96 -2.16 27.96 9.94
N ILE A 97 -2.28 26.92 10.78
CA ILE A 97 -3.52 26.15 10.92
C ILE A 97 -4.66 27.03 11.49
N GLN A 98 -4.38 27.88 12.49
CA GLN A 98 -5.37 28.79 13.04
C GLN A 98 -5.85 29.84 12.02
N HIS A 99 -5.05 30.17 11.02
CA HIS A 99 -5.45 31.11 9.95
C HIS A 99 -6.65 30.60 9.15
N PHE A 100 -6.86 29.28 9.05
CA PHE A 100 -8.03 28.66 8.39
C PHE A 100 -9.33 28.80 9.20
N LYS A 101 -9.27 29.21 10.48
CA LYS A 101 -10.43 29.27 11.39
C LYS A 101 -11.19 27.93 11.44
N PRO A 102 -10.56 26.84 11.89
CA PRO A 102 -11.12 25.50 11.83
C PRO A 102 -12.38 25.30 12.70
N GLU A 103 -12.74 26.25 13.51
CA GLU A 103 -13.99 26.28 14.30
C GLU A 103 -15.23 26.47 13.40
N ASP A 104 -15.07 27.17 12.26
CA ASP A 104 -16.12 27.36 11.27
C ASP A 104 -16.13 26.18 10.28
N GLU A 105 -17.31 25.77 9.80
CA GLU A 105 -17.42 24.66 8.83
C GLU A 105 -16.68 24.97 7.52
N ALA A 106 -16.79 26.19 7.01
CA ALA A 106 -16.07 26.61 5.79
C ALA A 106 -14.55 26.64 6.01
N GLY A 107 -14.10 27.09 7.19
CA GLY A 107 -12.70 27.07 7.58
C GLY A 107 -12.15 25.67 7.73
N ARG A 108 -12.94 24.77 8.34
CA ARG A 108 -12.62 23.36 8.48
C ARG A 108 -12.49 22.66 7.11
N GLN A 109 -13.38 22.96 6.17
CA GLN A 109 -13.29 22.41 4.81
C GLN A 109 -12.05 22.92 4.06
N ASN A 110 -11.73 24.20 4.18
CA ASN A 110 -10.50 24.78 3.61
C ASN A 110 -9.23 24.16 4.22
N LEU A 111 -9.26 23.86 5.52
CA LEU A 111 -8.16 23.15 6.18
C LEU A 111 -8.05 21.70 5.68
N LEU A 112 -9.17 21.01 5.50
CA LEU A 112 -9.22 19.66 4.92
C LEU A 112 -8.57 19.66 3.54
N ASP A 113 -8.99 20.57 2.66
CA ASP A 113 -8.46 20.68 1.30
C ASP A 113 -6.94 20.94 1.33
N PHE A 114 -6.47 21.85 2.20
CA PHE A 114 -5.04 22.11 2.37
C PHE A 114 -4.27 20.87 2.84
N VAL A 115 -4.76 20.16 3.85
CA VAL A 115 -4.11 18.93 4.35
C VAL A 115 -4.03 17.87 3.27
N MET A 116 -5.10 17.70 2.49
CA MET A 116 -5.14 16.78 1.36
C MET A 116 -4.16 17.18 0.26
N GLU A 117 -4.09 18.46 -0.11
CA GLU A 117 -3.11 18.99 -1.07
C GLU A 117 -1.67 18.63 -0.64
N VAL A 118 -1.34 18.85 0.63
CA VAL A 118 0.00 18.57 1.18
C VAL A 118 0.30 17.05 1.18
N LEU A 119 -0.63 16.22 1.64
CA LEU A 119 -0.45 14.76 1.70
C LEU A 119 -0.24 14.16 0.31
N LEU A 120 -1.04 14.56 -0.66
CA LEU A 120 -0.93 14.08 -2.05
C LEU A 120 0.38 14.54 -2.69
N MET A 121 0.77 15.79 -2.47
CA MET A 121 2.03 16.35 -2.96
C MET A 121 3.24 15.63 -2.33
N PHE A 122 3.25 15.39 -1.02
CA PHE A 122 4.33 14.62 -0.38
C PHE A 122 4.40 13.19 -0.90
N LYS A 123 3.25 12.54 -1.09
CA LYS A 123 3.20 11.18 -1.66
C LYS A 123 3.82 11.14 -3.05
N ASP A 124 3.53 12.14 -3.91
CA ASP A 124 4.13 12.23 -5.23
C ASP A 124 5.65 12.45 -5.15
N LEU A 125 6.14 13.32 -4.26
CA LEU A 125 7.57 13.57 -4.06
C LEU A 125 8.33 12.34 -3.52
N ILE A 126 7.69 11.54 -2.68
CA ILE A 126 8.25 10.28 -2.14
C ILE A 126 8.39 9.24 -3.24
N LEU A 127 7.36 9.10 -4.09
CA LEU A 127 7.33 8.10 -5.16
C LEU A 127 8.20 8.48 -6.36
N HIS A 128 8.33 9.77 -6.65
CA HIS A 128 9.05 10.29 -7.79
C HIS A 128 10.17 11.23 -7.33
N SER A 129 11.39 10.70 -7.23
CA SER A 129 12.53 11.53 -6.87
C SER A 129 12.79 12.61 -7.94
N ILE A 130 12.88 13.86 -7.52
CA ILE A 130 13.17 15.01 -8.39
C ILE A 130 14.67 15.24 -8.50
N TYR A 131 15.40 14.88 -7.47
CA TYR A 131 16.83 15.07 -7.40
C TYR A 131 17.58 13.84 -7.94
N PRO A 132 18.76 14.03 -8.55
CA PRO A 132 19.62 12.93 -8.95
C PRO A 132 19.91 11.99 -7.78
N GLY A 133 20.02 10.67 -8.05
CA GLY A 133 20.18 9.64 -7.01
C GLY A 133 21.50 9.73 -6.23
N ASP A 134 22.52 10.43 -6.77
CA ASP A 134 23.80 10.72 -6.12
C ASP A 134 23.72 11.89 -5.10
N TRP A 135 22.65 12.69 -5.13
CA TRP A 135 22.43 13.79 -4.19
C TRP A 135 21.83 13.32 -2.85
N ALA A 136 22.49 12.35 -2.24
CA ALA A 136 21.99 11.70 -1.01
C ALA A 136 21.74 12.66 0.15
N ASP A 137 22.60 13.67 0.37
CA ASP A 137 22.45 14.65 1.45
C ASP A 137 21.20 15.51 1.23
N MET A 138 20.89 15.88 -0.03
CA MET A 138 19.66 16.62 -0.38
C MET A 138 18.42 15.76 -0.16
N THR A 139 18.46 14.52 -0.62
CA THR A 139 17.35 13.56 -0.42
C THR A 139 17.07 13.35 1.07
N MET A 140 18.09 13.19 1.91
CA MET A 140 17.92 13.04 3.35
C MET A 140 17.37 14.31 3.99
N MET A 141 17.81 15.49 3.55
CA MET A 141 17.29 16.77 4.05
C MET A 141 15.81 16.93 3.71
N VAL A 142 15.41 16.65 2.47
CA VAL A 142 14.01 16.70 2.04
C VAL A 142 13.16 15.74 2.86
N ASN A 143 13.61 14.50 3.04
CA ASN A 143 12.89 13.51 3.86
C ASN A 143 12.76 13.95 5.32
N SER A 144 13.77 14.61 5.89
CA SER A 144 13.70 15.18 7.24
C SER A 144 12.63 16.28 7.36
N VAL A 145 12.49 17.12 6.34
CA VAL A 145 11.45 18.15 6.28
C VAL A 145 10.06 17.52 6.14
N ILE A 146 9.89 16.54 5.24
CA ILE A 146 8.64 15.81 5.07
C ILE A 146 8.22 15.13 6.38
N LEU A 147 9.15 14.46 7.07
CA LEU A 147 8.89 13.83 8.37
C LEU A 147 8.37 14.85 9.40
N THR A 148 9.02 16.00 9.49
CA THR A 148 8.62 17.06 10.42
C THR A 148 7.22 17.60 10.08
N ALA A 149 6.96 17.87 8.81
CA ALA A 149 5.65 18.34 8.36
C ALA A 149 4.54 17.28 8.59
N LEU A 150 4.79 16.00 8.27
CA LEU A 150 3.83 14.93 8.53
C LEU A 150 3.49 14.77 10.02
N ARG A 151 4.44 14.98 10.91
CA ARG A 151 4.19 14.98 12.36
C ARG A 151 3.31 16.14 12.81
N HIS A 152 3.45 17.33 12.22
CA HIS A 152 2.53 18.44 12.49
C HIS A 152 1.14 18.18 11.91
N LEU A 153 1.06 17.61 10.69
CA LEU A 153 -0.21 17.25 10.07
C LEU A 153 -0.93 16.13 10.84
N SER A 154 -0.22 15.16 11.43
CA SER A 154 -0.85 14.14 12.26
C SER A 154 -1.56 14.72 13.48
N HIS A 155 -0.95 15.71 14.13
CA HIS A 155 -1.60 16.47 15.20
C HIS A 155 -2.83 17.21 14.69
N THR A 156 -2.72 17.94 13.58
CA THR A 156 -3.84 18.66 12.96
C THR A 156 -5.00 17.71 12.61
N ILE A 157 -4.70 16.56 12.00
CA ILE A 157 -5.71 15.56 11.63
C ILE A 157 -6.43 15.03 12.88
N ARG A 158 -5.69 14.73 13.93
CA ARG A 158 -6.25 14.24 15.18
C ARG A 158 -7.12 15.31 15.87
N ASP A 159 -6.68 16.54 15.88
CA ASP A 159 -7.35 17.60 16.63
C ASP A 159 -8.64 18.07 15.93
N PHE A 160 -8.66 18.14 14.59
CA PHE A 160 -9.78 18.73 13.83
C PHE A 160 -10.63 17.71 13.05
N PHE A 161 -10.13 16.50 12.76
CA PHE A 161 -10.82 15.50 11.93
C PHE A 161 -11.09 14.17 12.64
N SER A 162 -11.02 14.12 13.97
CA SER A 162 -11.41 12.95 14.75
C SER A 162 -12.86 13.01 15.20
N SER A 163 -13.35 14.14 15.69
CA SER A 163 -14.72 14.31 16.21
C SER A 163 -15.73 14.22 15.06
N ASN A 164 -15.47 14.91 13.97
CA ASN A 164 -16.18 14.79 12.70
C ASN A 164 -15.28 14.00 11.75
N PHE A 165 -15.39 12.67 11.80
CA PHE A 165 -14.42 11.77 11.22
C PHE A 165 -14.42 11.81 9.69
N GLU A 166 -13.31 12.25 9.11
CA GLU A 166 -13.06 12.34 7.67
C GLU A 166 -12.15 11.19 7.22
N TYR A 167 -12.76 10.12 6.68
CA TYR A 167 -12.03 8.90 6.29
C TYR A 167 -10.86 9.19 5.32
N GLU A 168 -11.09 10.02 4.31
CA GLU A 168 -10.12 10.26 3.23
C GLU A 168 -8.82 10.88 3.74
N VAL A 169 -8.88 11.83 4.68
CA VAL A 169 -7.67 12.46 5.20
C VAL A 169 -6.84 11.50 6.04
N TRP A 170 -7.50 10.66 6.85
CA TRP A 170 -6.81 9.62 7.62
C TRP A 170 -6.20 8.57 6.72
N ASN A 171 -6.92 8.11 5.71
CA ASN A 171 -6.45 7.13 4.73
C ASN A 171 -5.24 7.67 3.95
N ASN A 172 -5.31 8.90 3.44
CA ASN A 172 -4.20 9.50 2.72
C ASN A 172 -2.98 9.76 3.63
N PHE A 173 -3.20 10.10 4.91
CA PHE A 173 -2.12 10.20 5.87
C PHE A 173 -1.39 8.85 6.03
N PHE A 174 -2.12 7.76 6.28
CA PHE A 174 -1.49 6.44 6.42
C PHE A 174 -0.78 6.01 5.13
N CYS A 175 -1.41 6.18 3.98
CA CYS A 175 -0.77 5.87 2.70
C CYS A 175 0.53 6.67 2.50
N CYS A 176 0.51 7.98 2.75
CA CYS A 176 1.68 8.85 2.62
C CYS A 176 2.79 8.46 3.62
N ALA A 177 2.43 8.26 4.88
CA ALA A 177 3.37 7.93 5.95
C ALA A 177 4.02 6.55 5.74
N ILE A 178 3.25 5.55 5.28
CA ILE A 178 3.79 4.22 4.96
C ILE A 178 4.68 4.29 3.73
N SER A 179 4.27 4.97 2.65
CA SER A 179 5.15 5.20 1.49
C SER A 179 6.44 5.92 1.88
N PHE A 180 6.38 6.85 2.85
CA PHE A 180 7.56 7.54 3.36
C PHE A 180 8.58 6.58 3.98
N LEU A 181 8.15 5.68 4.86
CA LEU A 181 9.09 4.78 5.55
C LEU A 181 9.52 3.58 4.71
N THR A 182 8.74 3.19 3.69
CA THR A 182 9.05 2.06 2.80
C THR A 182 9.88 2.45 1.58
N GLN A 183 10.07 3.76 1.31
CA GLN A 183 10.84 4.22 0.15
C GLN A 183 12.29 3.70 0.16
N PRO A 184 12.87 3.37 -1.03
CA PRO A 184 14.23 2.82 -1.12
C PRO A 184 15.30 3.73 -0.51
N ASN A 185 15.12 5.05 -0.61
CA ASN A 185 16.07 6.04 -0.13
C ASN A 185 16.24 6.08 1.40
N LEU A 186 15.35 5.46 2.17
CA LEU A 186 15.43 5.37 3.63
C LEU A 186 15.86 3.99 4.14
N GLN A 187 16.07 3.00 3.25
CA GLN A 187 16.45 1.64 3.68
C GLN A 187 17.93 1.60 4.07
N LEU A 188 18.20 1.80 5.37
CA LEU A 188 19.54 1.91 5.93
C LEU A 188 20.39 0.64 5.73
N GLU A 189 19.74 -0.51 5.58
CA GLU A 189 20.37 -1.81 5.36
C GLU A 189 21.07 -1.91 4.00
N THR A 190 20.60 -1.14 3.02
CA THR A 190 21.20 -1.08 1.67
C THR A 190 22.38 -0.13 1.59
N PHE A 191 22.63 0.69 2.63
CA PHE A 191 23.69 1.69 2.63
C PHE A 191 25.01 1.07 3.08
N SER A 192 26.11 1.60 2.53
CA SER A 192 27.44 1.33 3.07
C SER A 192 27.52 1.75 4.54
N GLN A 193 28.37 1.08 5.33
CA GLN A 193 28.51 1.36 6.75
C GLN A 193 28.81 2.85 7.04
N MET A 194 29.66 3.48 6.24
CA MET A 194 30.00 4.89 6.38
C MET A 194 28.81 5.81 6.11
N LYS A 195 28.05 5.57 5.01
CA LYS A 195 26.87 6.35 4.67
C LYS A 195 25.79 6.19 5.75
N ARG A 196 25.55 4.95 6.20
CA ARG A 196 24.60 4.64 7.26
C ARG A 196 24.95 5.39 8.56
N ALA A 197 26.21 5.35 9.00
CA ALA A 197 26.66 6.06 10.19
C ALA A 197 26.45 7.58 10.08
N LYS A 198 26.77 8.18 8.92
CA LYS A 198 26.57 9.62 8.66
C LYS A 198 25.09 10.01 8.73
N VAL A 199 24.21 9.22 8.12
CA VAL A 199 22.75 9.46 8.12
C VAL A 199 22.21 9.36 9.53
N LEU A 200 22.55 8.29 10.28
CA LEU A 200 22.07 8.09 11.64
C LEU A 200 22.57 9.18 12.60
N ALA A 201 23.82 9.63 12.46
CA ALA A 201 24.36 10.71 13.29
C ALA A 201 23.67 12.05 13.08
N ARG A 202 23.21 12.34 11.85
CA ARG A 202 22.63 13.64 11.49
C ARG A 202 21.11 13.69 11.62
N TYR A 203 20.41 12.62 11.22
CA TYR A 203 18.95 12.60 11.11
C TYR A 203 18.28 11.56 12.01
N GLY A 204 19.05 10.62 12.59
CA GLY A 204 18.50 9.45 13.24
C GLY A 204 17.86 8.47 12.24
N ASP A 205 17.12 7.50 12.74
CA ASP A 205 16.31 6.64 11.88
C ASP A 205 14.92 7.24 11.69
N MET A 206 14.72 7.89 10.55
CA MET A 206 13.45 8.55 10.20
C MET A 206 12.30 7.56 10.03
N ARG A 207 12.60 6.27 9.69
CA ARG A 207 11.58 5.22 9.59
C ARG A 207 10.99 4.90 10.95
N LYS A 208 11.83 4.76 11.99
CA LYS A 208 11.36 4.53 13.37
C LYS A 208 10.49 5.66 13.87
N GLN A 209 10.89 6.91 13.59
CA GLN A 209 10.11 8.07 14.00
C GLN A 209 8.73 8.08 13.35
N MET A 210 8.65 7.83 12.04
CA MET A 210 7.37 7.76 11.32
C MET A 210 6.54 6.53 11.74
N GLY A 211 7.17 5.37 11.97
CA GLY A 211 6.47 4.18 12.43
C GLY A 211 5.80 4.35 13.80
N LEU A 212 6.46 5.08 14.72
CA LEU A 212 5.86 5.46 16.01
C LEU A 212 4.69 6.45 15.83
N GLU A 213 4.79 7.37 14.88
CA GLU A 213 3.70 8.29 14.56
C GLU A 213 2.50 7.56 13.97
N ILE A 214 2.72 6.65 13.01
CA ILE A 214 1.68 5.79 12.44
C ILE A 214 0.99 4.98 13.54
N LYS A 215 1.77 4.37 14.44
CA LYS A 215 1.23 3.63 15.59
C LYS A 215 0.35 4.53 16.46
N SER A 216 0.84 5.72 16.80
CA SER A 216 0.07 6.69 17.58
C SER A 216 -1.25 7.06 16.90
N MET A 217 -1.20 7.37 15.61
CA MET A 217 -2.39 7.70 14.83
C MET A 217 -3.38 6.53 14.77
N TRP A 218 -2.91 5.30 14.56
CA TRP A 218 -3.77 4.12 14.55
C TRP A 218 -4.54 3.95 15.87
N PHE A 219 -3.85 4.08 17.00
CA PHE A 219 -4.52 3.92 18.30
C PHE A 219 -5.47 5.08 18.65
N ASN A 220 -5.29 6.25 18.03
CA ASN A 220 -6.20 7.40 18.18
C ASN A 220 -7.48 7.33 17.30
N LEU A 221 -7.58 6.38 16.36
CA LEU A 221 -8.78 6.19 15.52
C LEU A 221 -10.03 5.74 16.30
N GLY A 222 -9.88 5.16 17.49
CA GLY A 222 -10.98 4.67 18.29
C GLY A 222 -11.87 3.67 17.53
N GLN A 223 -13.17 3.96 17.48
CA GLN A 223 -14.15 3.09 16.82
C GLN A 223 -14.07 3.08 15.28
N HIS A 224 -13.35 4.02 14.69
CA HIS A 224 -13.25 4.14 13.23
C HIS A 224 -12.25 3.16 12.60
N LYS A 225 -11.45 2.44 13.38
CA LYS A 225 -10.47 1.44 12.93
C LYS A 225 -11.05 0.42 11.95
N ILE A 226 -12.28 -0.01 12.20
CA ILE A 226 -12.95 -1.01 11.36
C ILE A 226 -13.11 -0.55 9.88
N LYS A 227 -13.19 0.76 9.63
CA LYS A 227 -13.30 1.30 8.28
C LYS A 227 -12.05 1.09 7.42
N PHE A 228 -10.92 0.77 8.06
CA PHE A 228 -9.62 0.53 7.42
C PHE A 228 -9.31 -0.95 7.22
N ILE A 229 -10.21 -1.84 7.64
CA ILE A 229 -10.09 -3.28 7.49
C ILE A 229 -11.08 -3.72 6.39
N PRO A 230 -10.66 -4.48 5.37
CA PRO A 230 -9.30 -5.01 5.12
C PRO A 230 -8.34 -4.07 4.35
N SER A 231 -8.82 -2.93 3.83
CA SER A 231 -8.15 -2.10 2.81
C SER A 231 -6.72 -1.65 3.14
N MET A 232 -6.39 -1.50 4.42
CA MET A 232 -5.07 -1.03 4.87
C MET A 232 -4.16 -2.14 5.40
N VAL A 233 -4.63 -3.38 5.48
CA VAL A 233 -3.83 -4.51 6.01
C VAL A 233 -2.53 -4.68 5.24
N GLY A 234 -2.57 -4.63 3.91
CA GLY A 234 -1.39 -4.73 3.06
C GLY A 234 -0.37 -3.61 3.31
N ASN A 235 -0.84 -2.37 3.43
CA ASN A 235 0.04 -1.22 3.70
C ASN A 235 0.73 -1.35 5.07
N PHE A 236 0.01 -1.75 6.11
CA PHE A 236 0.60 -1.99 7.43
C PHE A 236 1.57 -3.18 7.41
N LEU A 237 1.26 -4.23 6.64
CA LEU A 237 2.16 -5.36 6.47
C LEU A 237 3.48 -4.92 5.83
N GLU A 238 3.42 -4.12 4.76
CA GLU A 238 4.60 -3.58 4.10
C GLU A 238 5.54 -2.84 5.08
N MET A 239 4.97 -2.02 5.96
CA MET A 239 5.71 -1.33 7.02
C MET A 239 6.39 -2.30 7.99
N THR A 240 5.67 -3.34 8.44
CA THR A 240 6.22 -4.28 9.44
C THR A 240 7.31 -5.19 8.89
N LEU A 241 7.34 -5.41 7.58
CA LEU A 241 8.34 -6.22 6.89
C LEU A 241 9.72 -5.55 6.80
N ILE A 242 9.84 -4.24 7.07
CA ILE A 242 11.12 -3.52 7.09
C ILE A 242 12.07 -4.21 8.09
N PRO A 243 13.35 -4.47 7.71
CA PRO A 243 14.27 -5.25 8.52
C PRO A 243 14.88 -4.44 9.68
N ASP A 244 14.01 -3.89 10.54
CA ASP A 244 14.40 -3.21 11.78
C ASP A 244 13.62 -3.79 12.98
N ILE A 245 14.34 -4.27 13.99
CA ILE A 245 13.75 -5.00 15.12
C ILE A 245 12.84 -4.11 15.97
N ASP A 246 13.24 -2.86 16.21
CA ASP A 246 12.48 -1.95 17.06
C ASP A 246 11.18 -1.53 16.35
N LEU A 247 11.27 -1.24 15.04
CA LEU A 247 10.11 -0.90 14.22
C LEU A 247 9.12 -2.07 14.16
N ARG A 248 9.60 -3.30 13.89
CA ARG A 248 8.79 -4.53 13.92
C ARG A 248 8.10 -4.71 15.27
N THR A 249 8.85 -4.60 16.36
CA THR A 249 8.31 -4.75 17.72
C THR A 249 7.24 -3.68 18.04
N ALA A 250 7.42 -2.47 17.55
CA ALA A 250 6.47 -1.38 17.77
C ALA A 250 5.18 -1.52 16.93
N THR A 251 5.26 -2.09 15.73
CA THR A 251 4.17 -2.02 14.72
C THR A 251 3.40 -3.33 14.55
N ILE A 252 4.00 -4.51 14.74
CA ILE A 252 3.30 -5.81 14.69
C ILE A 252 2.05 -5.86 15.61
N PRO A 253 2.03 -5.26 16.82
CA PRO A 253 0.83 -5.23 17.67
C PRO A 253 -0.41 -4.60 17.02
N ILE A 254 -0.25 -3.81 15.95
CA ILE A 254 -1.38 -3.25 15.20
C ILE A 254 -2.24 -4.37 14.59
N PHE A 255 -1.64 -5.48 14.17
CA PHE A 255 -2.40 -6.61 13.61
C PHE A 255 -3.30 -7.29 14.64
N PHE A 256 -2.84 -7.42 15.89
CA PHE A 256 -3.70 -7.93 16.95
C PHE A 256 -4.90 -6.99 17.18
N ASP A 257 -4.66 -5.68 17.18
CA ASP A 257 -5.72 -4.69 17.32
C ASP A 257 -6.71 -4.71 16.13
N MET A 258 -6.22 -4.93 14.90
CA MET A 258 -7.07 -5.14 13.71
C MET A 258 -7.96 -6.38 13.86
N MET A 259 -7.37 -7.53 14.23
CA MET A 259 -8.10 -8.76 14.51
C MET A 259 -9.19 -8.53 15.56
N GLN A 260 -8.85 -7.87 16.65
CA GLN A 260 -9.75 -7.55 17.74
C GLN A 260 -10.92 -6.64 17.28
N CYS A 261 -10.62 -5.61 16.49
CA CYS A 261 -11.63 -4.70 15.97
C CYS A 261 -12.65 -5.42 15.07
N GLU A 262 -12.19 -6.26 14.15
CA GLU A 262 -13.08 -7.02 13.27
C GLU A 262 -13.87 -8.07 14.06
N PHE A 263 -13.22 -8.79 14.97
CA PHE A 263 -13.86 -9.79 15.81
C PHE A 263 -15.05 -9.23 16.59
N TYR A 264 -14.87 -8.08 17.24
CA TYR A 264 -15.97 -7.46 18.00
C TYR A 264 -17.01 -6.78 17.10
N SER A 265 -16.61 -6.28 15.93
CA SER A 265 -17.55 -5.70 14.96
C SER A 265 -18.46 -6.77 14.36
N SER A 266 -17.89 -7.89 13.92
CA SER A 266 -18.65 -9.02 13.36
C SER A 266 -19.58 -9.65 14.40
N GLY A 267 -19.14 -9.78 15.66
CA GLY A 267 -19.98 -10.26 16.75
C GLY A 267 -21.19 -9.35 17.04
N ARG A 268 -20.98 -8.03 17.00
CA ARG A 268 -22.08 -7.06 17.17
C ARG A 268 -23.07 -7.11 16.00
N ALA A 269 -22.61 -7.24 14.77
CA ALA A 269 -23.46 -7.35 13.59
C ALA A 269 -24.31 -8.63 13.62
N ALA A 270 -23.73 -9.75 14.06
CA ALA A 270 -24.45 -11.01 14.23
C ALA A 270 -25.58 -10.90 15.29
N LEU A 271 -25.34 -10.21 16.40
CA LEU A 271 -26.35 -9.95 17.45
C LEU A 271 -27.48 -9.02 16.96
N ALA A 272 -27.15 -7.99 16.15
CA ALA A 272 -28.14 -7.08 15.58
C ALA A 272 -29.03 -7.79 14.54
N GLY A 273 -28.45 -8.64 13.70
CA GLY A 273 -29.19 -9.45 12.72
C GLY A 273 -30.12 -10.49 13.39
N SER A 274 -29.70 -11.09 14.49
CA SER A 274 -30.55 -12.03 15.26
C SER A 274 -31.77 -11.37 15.90
N ARG A 275 -31.70 -10.09 16.28
CA ARG A 275 -32.85 -9.34 16.80
C ARG A 275 -33.91 -9.03 15.74
N ALA A 276 -33.53 -8.92 14.49
CA ALA A 276 -34.46 -8.68 13.37
C ALA A 276 -35.23 -9.96 12.95
N SER A 277 -34.77 -11.15 13.35
CA SER A 277 -35.32 -12.46 12.94
C SER A 277 -36.07 -13.18 14.04
N LEU A 278 -36.68 -12.46 15.00
CA LEU A 278 -37.41 -13.03 16.17
C LEU A 278 -38.83 -13.57 15.83
N THR A 279 -39.12 -13.92 14.57
CA THR A 279 -40.43 -14.47 14.17
C THR A 279 -40.42 -15.95 13.78
N SER A 280 -39.34 -16.70 13.97
CA SER A 280 -39.32 -18.15 13.79
C SER A 280 -38.61 -18.84 14.96
N LEU A 281 -39.41 -19.21 15.96
CA LEU A 281 -39.02 -20.12 17.01
C LEU A 281 -38.95 -21.54 16.47
N GLU A 282 -37.75 -22.06 16.23
CA GLU A 282 -37.49 -23.49 16.41
C GLU A 282 -36.21 -23.66 17.22
N ALA A 283 -36.38 -24.42 18.31
CA ALA A 283 -35.43 -24.64 19.37
C ALA A 283 -34.33 -25.61 18.93
N GLY A 284 -33.11 -25.35 19.33
CA GLY A 284 -32.13 -26.42 19.53
C GLY A 284 -30.68 -26.20 19.20
N GLU A 285 -30.28 -25.16 18.48
CA GLU A 285 -28.85 -24.88 18.29
C GLU A 285 -28.46 -23.63 19.04
N GLN A 286 -27.66 -23.77 20.10
CA GLN A 286 -26.88 -22.69 20.69
C GLN A 286 -25.92 -22.18 19.63
N ARG A 287 -26.37 -21.26 18.75
CA ARG A 287 -25.50 -20.45 17.92
C ARG A 287 -24.68 -19.57 18.85
N THR A 288 -23.50 -20.04 19.20
CA THR A 288 -22.50 -19.20 19.80
C THR A 288 -22.19 -18.13 18.75
N ASN A 289 -22.74 -16.91 18.95
CA ASN A 289 -22.44 -15.72 18.16
C ASN A 289 -20.98 -15.30 18.43
N LYS A 290 -20.03 -16.17 18.07
CA LYS A 290 -18.59 -15.89 18.11
C LYS A 290 -18.30 -14.93 16.97
N GLY A 291 -17.72 -13.76 17.27
CA GLY A 291 -17.15 -12.88 16.26
C GLY A 291 -16.10 -13.61 15.42
N ASN A 292 -15.75 -13.07 14.27
CA ASN A 292 -14.69 -13.57 13.40
C ASN A 292 -13.87 -12.41 12.83
N PHE A 293 -12.70 -12.71 12.26
CA PHE A 293 -11.80 -11.75 11.59
C PHE A 293 -11.36 -12.26 10.22
N ARG A 294 -12.33 -12.77 9.45
CA ARG A 294 -12.08 -13.46 8.15
C ARG A 294 -11.57 -12.51 7.07
N GLU A 295 -12.02 -11.26 7.05
CA GLU A 295 -11.58 -10.28 6.06
C GLU A 295 -10.12 -9.93 6.28
N PHE A 296 -9.73 -9.66 7.53
CA PHE A 296 -8.33 -9.45 7.92
C PHE A 296 -7.45 -10.66 7.58
N GLU A 297 -7.88 -11.86 7.96
CA GLU A 297 -7.15 -13.10 7.68
C GLU A 297 -6.97 -13.34 6.19
N THR A 298 -7.99 -13.09 5.40
CA THR A 298 -7.94 -13.28 3.95
C THR A 298 -6.95 -12.32 3.31
N GLU A 299 -7.01 -11.06 3.72
CA GLU A 299 -6.16 -10.01 3.15
C GLU A 299 -4.69 -10.21 3.55
N ILE A 300 -4.39 -10.52 4.82
CA ILE A 300 -3.00 -10.70 5.25
C ILE A 300 -2.34 -11.91 4.57
N ILE A 301 -3.08 -13.00 4.34
CA ILE A 301 -2.57 -14.17 3.60
C ILE A 301 -2.23 -13.78 2.16
N ALA A 302 -3.15 -13.08 1.48
CA ALA A 302 -2.96 -12.65 0.09
C ALA A 302 -1.77 -11.69 -0.07
N GLN A 303 -1.62 -10.74 0.85
CA GLN A 303 -0.54 -9.75 0.81
C GLN A 303 0.82 -10.36 1.18
N LEU A 304 0.88 -11.28 2.15
CA LEU A 304 2.11 -12.00 2.50
C LEU A 304 2.65 -12.80 1.33
N ASP A 305 1.78 -13.53 0.61
CA ASP A 305 2.17 -14.29 -0.57
C ASP A 305 2.90 -13.41 -1.59
N GLY A 306 2.33 -12.25 -1.95
CA GLY A 306 2.94 -11.32 -2.88
C GLY A 306 4.26 -10.74 -2.37
N MET A 307 4.26 -10.17 -1.15
CA MET A 307 5.40 -9.44 -0.62
C MET A 307 6.59 -10.34 -0.30
N VAL A 308 6.37 -11.54 0.24
CA VAL A 308 7.47 -12.45 0.62
C VAL A 308 8.02 -13.17 -0.61
N MET A 309 7.15 -13.64 -1.49
CA MET A 309 7.55 -14.49 -2.61
C MET A 309 8.03 -13.68 -3.82
N GLU A 310 7.33 -12.61 -4.18
CA GLU A 310 7.61 -11.85 -5.40
C GLU A 310 8.55 -10.66 -5.13
N GLU A 311 8.30 -9.90 -4.06
CA GLU A 311 9.10 -8.73 -3.73
C GLU A 311 10.33 -9.06 -2.86
N GLY A 312 10.44 -10.30 -2.37
CA GLY A 312 11.58 -10.74 -1.56
C GLY A 312 11.66 -10.12 -0.16
N ARG A 313 10.55 -9.55 0.33
CA ARG A 313 10.48 -8.92 1.66
C ARG A 313 10.30 -9.97 2.77
N GLY A 314 10.61 -9.57 4.00
CA GLY A 314 10.52 -10.45 5.16
C GLY A 314 11.70 -11.44 5.28
N ASP A 315 11.86 -11.98 6.46
CA ASP A 315 12.95 -12.89 6.83
C ASP A 315 12.52 -13.77 8.02
N GLY A 316 13.38 -14.74 8.41
CA GLY A 316 13.12 -15.62 9.54
C GLY A 316 12.92 -14.86 10.86
N MET A 317 13.67 -13.77 11.07
CA MET A 317 13.50 -12.94 12.27
C MET A 317 12.14 -12.23 12.32
N TYR A 318 11.61 -11.84 11.16
CA TYR A 318 10.25 -11.30 11.09
C TYR A 318 9.21 -12.34 11.50
N LYS A 319 9.31 -13.56 10.95
CA LYS A 319 8.43 -14.68 11.30
C LYS A 319 8.44 -14.95 12.81
N ASP A 320 9.62 -15.06 13.41
CA ASP A 320 9.78 -15.34 14.84
C ASP A 320 9.22 -14.21 15.72
N LYS A 321 9.44 -12.94 15.33
CA LYS A 321 8.87 -11.78 16.02
C LYS A 321 7.36 -11.71 15.89
N PHE A 322 6.83 -11.91 14.69
CA PHE A 322 5.39 -11.96 14.43
C PHE A 322 4.72 -13.01 15.30
N GLN A 323 5.24 -14.25 15.28
CA GLN A 323 4.73 -15.34 16.11
C GLN A 323 4.78 -15.01 17.58
N SER A 324 5.94 -14.59 18.10
CA SER A 324 6.14 -14.31 19.53
C SER A 324 5.21 -13.20 20.05
N ILE A 325 5.10 -12.09 19.32
CA ILE A 325 4.30 -10.93 19.75
C ILE A 325 2.81 -11.25 19.72
N LEU A 326 2.32 -11.82 18.59
CA LEU A 326 0.88 -12.07 18.44
C LEU A 326 0.42 -13.25 19.31
N SER A 327 1.22 -14.32 19.47
CA SER A 327 0.86 -15.42 20.38
C SER A 327 0.69 -14.91 21.81
N ASN A 328 1.63 -14.10 22.30
CA ASN A 328 1.52 -13.53 23.64
C ASN A 328 0.26 -12.66 23.82
N GLN A 329 -0.11 -11.85 22.81
CA GLN A 329 -1.32 -11.04 22.86
C GLN A 329 -2.60 -11.87 22.79
N CYS A 330 -2.62 -12.93 21.95
CA CYS A 330 -3.75 -13.85 21.85
C CYS A 330 -3.95 -14.64 23.17
N GLU A 331 -2.88 -15.12 23.79
CA GLU A 331 -2.94 -15.86 25.06
C GLU A 331 -3.50 -15.01 26.21
N GLN A 332 -3.22 -13.71 26.21
CA GLN A 332 -3.72 -12.78 27.21
C GLN A 332 -5.18 -12.36 26.99
N HIS A 333 -5.78 -12.71 25.84
CA HIS A 333 -7.11 -12.25 25.45
C HIS A 333 -8.11 -13.39 25.35
N MET A 334 -8.94 -13.61 26.39
CA MET A 334 -9.84 -14.77 26.51
C MET A 334 -10.68 -15.06 25.25
N ALA A 335 -11.22 -14.04 24.58
CA ALA A 335 -12.10 -14.25 23.43
C ALA A 335 -11.35 -14.64 22.15
N LEU A 336 -10.09 -14.23 22.00
CA LEU A 336 -9.25 -14.49 20.84
C LEU A 336 -8.22 -15.61 21.09
N GLN A 337 -8.13 -16.15 22.29
CA GLN A 337 -7.11 -17.13 22.65
C GLN A 337 -7.09 -18.32 21.68
N GLU A 338 -8.22 -18.98 21.45
CA GLU A 338 -8.29 -20.14 20.56
C GLU A 338 -8.15 -19.78 19.08
N THR A 339 -8.98 -18.84 18.61
CA THR A 339 -9.03 -18.47 17.18
C THR A 339 -7.80 -17.69 16.75
N GLY A 340 -7.30 -16.78 17.58
CA GLY A 340 -6.10 -16.01 17.32
C GLY A 340 -4.84 -16.87 17.34
N THR A 341 -4.70 -17.82 18.25
CA THR A 341 -3.55 -18.73 18.29
C THR A 341 -3.51 -19.62 17.03
N LYS A 342 -4.69 -20.14 16.59
CA LYS A 342 -4.80 -20.87 15.32
C LYS A 342 -4.37 -20.01 14.13
N PHE A 343 -4.85 -18.77 14.07
CA PHE A 343 -4.46 -17.83 13.04
C PHE A 343 -2.95 -17.58 13.02
N VAL A 344 -2.33 -17.30 14.17
CA VAL A 344 -0.88 -17.07 14.28
C VAL A 344 -0.10 -18.29 13.77
N ALA A 345 -0.54 -19.51 14.13
CA ALA A 345 0.09 -20.75 13.65
C ALA A 345 -0.03 -20.88 12.11
N THR A 346 -1.21 -20.57 11.56
CA THR A 346 -1.45 -20.57 10.10
C THR A 346 -0.53 -19.60 9.38
N ILE A 347 -0.44 -18.35 9.85
CA ILE A 347 0.43 -17.34 9.21
C ILE A 347 1.92 -17.69 9.37
N THR A 348 2.31 -18.21 10.52
CA THR A 348 3.69 -18.66 10.73
C THR A 348 4.06 -19.79 9.76
N ARG A 349 3.16 -20.76 9.59
CA ARG A 349 3.35 -21.86 8.63
C ARG A 349 3.43 -21.37 7.18
N LEU A 350 2.57 -20.43 6.80
CA LEU A 350 2.63 -19.80 5.48
C LEU A 350 3.98 -19.11 5.26
N MET A 351 4.46 -18.32 6.22
CA MET A 351 5.76 -17.65 6.12
C MET A 351 6.92 -18.65 5.99
N GLU A 352 6.87 -19.77 6.68
CA GLU A 352 7.87 -20.84 6.54
C GLU A 352 7.93 -21.37 5.11
N LEU A 353 6.78 -21.71 4.54
CA LEU A 353 6.69 -22.24 3.17
C LEU A 353 7.15 -21.22 2.12
N LEU A 354 6.78 -19.94 2.28
CA LEU A 354 7.18 -18.86 1.38
C LEU A 354 8.69 -18.59 1.45
N LEU A 355 9.26 -18.57 2.65
CA LEU A 355 10.70 -18.38 2.85
C LEU A 355 11.50 -19.57 2.34
N GLU A 356 11.02 -20.80 2.54
CA GLU A 356 11.61 -22.02 1.99
C GLU A 356 11.65 -21.97 0.46
N TYR A 357 10.52 -21.69 -0.18
CA TYR A 357 10.46 -21.53 -1.64
C TYR A 357 11.45 -20.48 -2.14
N ARG A 358 11.52 -19.32 -1.47
CA ARG A 358 12.44 -18.25 -1.85
C ARG A 358 13.91 -18.66 -1.74
N SER A 359 14.27 -19.42 -0.70
CA SER A 359 15.63 -19.97 -0.54
C SER A 359 15.98 -20.92 -1.69
N ILE A 360 15.10 -21.87 -1.98
CA ILE A 360 15.29 -22.87 -3.04
C ILE A 360 15.31 -22.22 -4.44
N LYS A 361 14.53 -21.17 -4.64
CA LYS A 361 14.56 -20.42 -5.91
C LYS A 361 15.94 -19.82 -6.20
N GLN A 362 16.70 -19.46 -5.17
CA GLN A 362 18.07 -18.97 -5.29
C GLN A 362 19.07 -20.09 -5.64
N GLU A 363 18.77 -21.34 -5.30
CA GLU A 363 19.61 -22.52 -5.54
C GLU A 363 19.46 -23.11 -6.96
N GLU A 364 18.59 -22.55 -7.80
CA GLU A 364 18.30 -22.96 -9.19
C GLU A 364 17.76 -24.40 -9.36
N SER A 365 17.48 -25.14 -8.28
CA SER A 365 16.91 -26.48 -8.33
C SER A 365 15.41 -26.43 -8.65
N LYS A 366 15.03 -26.71 -9.90
CA LYS A 366 13.63 -26.68 -10.35
C LYS A 366 12.77 -27.75 -9.70
N ASP A 367 13.30 -28.95 -9.46
CA ASP A 367 12.56 -30.03 -8.79
C ASP A 367 12.20 -29.68 -7.35
N ASN A 368 13.13 -29.05 -6.62
CA ASN A 368 12.87 -28.58 -5.27
C ASN A 368 11.85 -27.41 -5.28
N GLN A 369 11.92 -26.53 -6.28
CA GLN A 369 10.92 -25.45 -6.44
C GLN A 369 9.52 -26.02 -6.67
N MET A 370 9.36 -27.06 -7.52
CA MET A 370 8.09 -27.73 -7.73
C MET A 370 7.55 -28.34 -6.44
N SER A 371 8.41 -29.05 -5.67
CA SER A 371 8.02 -29.64 -4.38
C SER A 371 7.54 -28.56 -3.38
N CYS A 372 8.21 -27.43 -3.29
CA CYS A 372 7.78 -26.32 -2.43
C CYS A 372 6.46 -25.70 -2.89
N ILE A 373 6.24 -25.58 -4.22
CA ILE A 373 4.95 -25.08 -4.72
C ILE A 373 3.83 -26.07 -4.38
N VAL A 374 4.07 -27.39 -4.45
CA VAL A 374 3.07 -28.39 -4.04
C VAL A 374 2.71 -28.21 -2.56
N ASN A 375 3.70 -28.00 -1.67
CA ASN A 375 3.43 -27.73 -0.25
C ASN A 375 2.58 -26.46 -0.05
N LEU A 376 2.81 -25.41 -0.86
CA LEU A 376 1.99 -24.19 -0.85
C LEU A 376 0.58 -24.45 -1.37
N LEU A 377 0.43 -25.26 -2.42
CA LEU A 377 -0.88 -25.65 -2.95
C LEU A 377 -1.69 -26.43 -1.91
N ASP A 378 -1.08 -27.36 -1.21
CA ASP A 378 -1.74 -28.11 -0.13
C ASP A 378 -2.19 -27.17 0.98
N PHE A 379 -1.33 -26.23 1.40
CA PHE A 379 -1.67 -25.22 2.38
C PHE A 379 -2.87 -24.36 1.94
N TYR A 380 -2.88 -23.85 0.70
CA TYR A 380 -3.98 -23.00 0.22
C TYR A 380 -5.28 -23.80 0.02
N SER A 381 -5.20 -25.07 -0.37
CA SER A 381 -6.34 -25.96 -0.46
C SER A 381 -6.98 -26.21 0.91
N GLU A 382 -6.18 -26.53 1.93
CA GLU A 382 -6.65 -26.74 3.31
C GLU A 382 -7.33 -25.51 3.91
N HIS A 383 -6.86 -24.31 3.53
CA HIS A 383 -7.39 -23.06 4.03
C HIS A 383 -8.47 -22.42 3.12
N GLY A 384 -8.88 -23.12 2.05
CA GLY A 384 -9.91 -22.65 1.11
C GLY A 384 -9.55 -21.36 0.37
N ARG A 385 -8.27 -21.17 0.04
CA ARG A 385 -7.75 -19.96 -0.65
C ARG A 385 -7.63 -20.21 -2.15
N GLU A 386 -8.76 -20.32 -2.82
CA GLU A 386 -8.84 -20.70 -4.25
C GLU A 386 -8.01 -19.80 -5.16
N GLU A 387 -7.99 -18.48 -4.91
CA GLU A 387 -7.22 -17.53 -5.73
C GLU A 387 -5.72 -17.77 -5.65
N MET A 388 -5.19 -17.96 -4.43
CA MET A 388 -3.77 -18.25 -4.23
C MET A 388 -3.42 -19.63 -4.80
N PHE A 389 -4.30 -20.61 -4.59
CA PHE A 389 -4.16 -21.94 -5.16
C PHE A 389 -4.03 -21.89 -6.70
N ALA A 390 -4.93 -21.19 -7.39
CA ALA A 390 -4.89 -21.03 -8.84
C ALA A 390 -3.60 -20.34 -9.32
N ARG A 391 -3.15 -19.32 -8.60
CA ARG A 391 -1.91 -18.59 -8.90
C ARG A 391 -0.67 -19.50 -8.81
N HIS A 392 -0.57 -20.29 -7.74
CA HIS A 392 0.56 -21.20 -7.55
C HIS A 392 0.48 -22.40 -8.48
N LEU A 393 -0.72 -22.88 -8.81
CA LEU A 393 -0.93 -23.92 -9.79
C LEU A 393 -0.42 -23.49 -11.18
N LYS A 394 -0.65 -22.21 -11.54
CA LYS A 394 -0.07 -21.65 -12.77
C LYS A 394 1.45 -21.61 -12.73
N LYS A 395 2.06 -21.22 -11.61
CA LYS A 395 3.53 -21.24 -11.43
C LYS A 395 4.09 -22.64 -11.56
N LEU A 396 3.40 -23.64 -11.00
CA LEU A 396 3.78 -25.06 -11.12
C LEU A 396 3.72 -25.53 -12.57
N TYR A 397 2.64 -25.16 -13.30
CA TYR A 397 2.52 -25.42 -14.73
C TYR A 397 3.69 -24.84 -15.52
N ASP A 398 4.04 -23.56 -15.30
CA ASP A 398 5.13 -22.89 -15.98
C ASP A 398 6.48 -23.60 -15.71
N LEU A 399 6.73 -24.05 -14.47
CA LEU A 399 7.92 -24.84 -14.12
C LEU A 399 7.96 -26.20 -14.81
N HIS A 400 6.83 -26.92 -14.90
CA HIS A 400 6.77 -28.18 -15.62
C HIS A 400 7.07 -28.02 -17.11
N VAL A 401 6.53 -26.95 -17.73
CA VAL A 401 6.82 -26.59 -19.11
C VAL A 401 8.31 -26.27 -19.32
N ASP A 402 8.89 -25.48 -18.42
CA ASP A 402 10.30 -25.12 -18.47
C ASP A 402 11.26 -26.33 -18.32
N CYS A 403 10.79 -27.38 -17.64
CA CYS A 403 11.53 -28.63 -17.47
C CYS A 403 11.16 -29.71 -18.49
N GLU A 404 10.34 -29.38 -19.50
CA GLU A 404 9.84 -30.30 -20.50
C GLU A 404 9.02 -31.49 -19.92
N ASN A 405 8.47 -31.34 -18.72
CA ASN A 405 7.61 -32.32 -18.04
C ASN A 405 6.16 -32.17 -18.53
N TRP A 406 5.91 -32.57 -19.77
CA TRP A 406 4.66 -32.30 -20.47
C TRP A 406 3.44 -33.02 -19.88
N ALA A 407 3.62 -34.22 -19.32
CA ALA A 407 2.54 -34.97 -18.68
C ALA A 407 2.05 -34.25 -17.43
N GLU A 408 2.97 -33.85 -16.56
CA GLU A 408 2.69 -33.12 -15.32
C GLU A 408 2.13 -31.72 -15.61
N ALA A 409 2.63 -31.04 -16.64
CA ALA A 409 2.08 -29.77 -17.11
C ALA A 409 0.61 -29.96 -17.56
N GLY A 410 0.30 -31.03 -18.28
CA GLY A 410 -1.06 -31.38 -18.71
C GLY A 410 -2.01 -31.60 -17.53
N PHE A 411 -1.63 -32.40 -16.54
CA PHE A 411 -2.43 -32.63 -15.32
C PHE A 411 -2.60 -31.35 -14.49
N THR A 412 -1.57 -30.51 -14.40
CA THR A 412 -1.63 -29.24 -13.68
C THR A 412 -2.61 -28.27 -14.36
N LEU A 413 -2.62 -28.24 -15.69
CA LEU A 413 -3.54 -27.44 -16.48
C LEU A 413 -4.99 -27.94 -16.37
N GLU A 414 -5.21 -29.26 -16.38
CA GLU A 414 -6.52 -29.86 -16.16
C GLU A 414 -7.09 -29.47 -14.79
N LYS A 415 -6.26 -29.56 -13.74
CA LYS A 415 -6.65 -29.14 -12.38
C LYS A 415 -7.01 -27.65 -12.32
N LEU A 416 -6.26 -26.78 -13.02
CA LEU A 416 -6.57 -25.37 -13.13
C LEU A 416 -7.89 -25.13 -13.87
N ALA A 417 -8.12 -25.86 -14.98
CA ALA A 417 -9.35 -25.74 -15.76
C ALA A 417 -10.59 -26.19 -14.96
N ALA A 418 -10.46 -27.20 -14.10
CA ALA A 418 -11.54 -27.67 -13.24
C ALA A 418 -11.98 -26.65 -12.19
N MET A 419 -11.11 -25.72 -11.80
CA MET A 419 -11.44 -24.63 -10.88
C MET A 419 -12.21 -23.49 -11.54
N LEU A 420 -12.14 -23.36 -12.85
CA LEU A 420 -12.81 -22.29 -13.59
C LEU A 420 -14.29 -22.61 -13.75
N ARG A 421 -15.14 -21.63 -13.41
CA ARG A 421 -16.58 -21.72 -13.70
C ARG A 421 -16.85 -21.28 -15.13
N TRP A 422 -17.22 -22.22 -15.96
CA TRP A 422 -17.61 -21.97 -17.34
C TRP A 422 -19.08 -21.52 -17.37
N THR A 423 -19.33 -20.20 -17.44
CA THR A 423 -20.68 -19.64 -17.54
C THR A 423 -20.78 -18.74 -18.77
N ASP A 424 -21.95 -18.72 -19.39
CA ASP A 424 -22.28 -17.75 -20.46
C ASP A 424 -22.73 -16.40 -19.90
N GLU A 425 -22.87 -16.27 -18.55
CA GLU A 425 -23.27 -15.05 -17.88
C GLU A 425 -22.08 -14.07 -17.77
N GLN A 426 -22.33 -12.81 -18.08
CA GLN A 426 -21.35 -11.75 -17.84
C GLN A 426 -21.12 -11.63 -16.33
N LEU A 427 -19.92 -11.95 -15.89
CA LEU A 427 -19.53 -11.69 -14.51
C LEU A 427 -19.61 -10.18 -14.25
N ALA A 428 -20.44 -9.79 -13.28
CA ALA A 428 -20.46 -8.42 -12.79
C ALA A 428 -19.03 -8.05 -12.37
N ALA A 429 -18.59 -6.84 -12.74
CA ALA A 429 -17.28 -6.32 -12.38
C ALA A 429 -17.11 -6.42 -10.87
N ARG A 430 -16.46 -7.47 -10.40
CA ARG A 430 -16.08 -7.61 -8.99
C ARG A 430 -14.96 -6.61 -8.69
N HIS A 431 -15.03 -6.00 -7.53
CA HIS A 431 -14.03 -5.06 -7.03
C HIS A 431 -12.62 -5.58 -7.27
N HIS A 432 -11.78 -4.73 -7.86
CA HIS A 432 -10.42 -5.03 -8.25
C HIS A 432 -9.59 -5.52 -7.05
N HIS A 433 -9.40 -6.81 -6.92
CA HIS A 433 -8.38 -7.36 -6.01
C HIS A 433 -7.00 -7.10 -6.62
N ARG A 434 -6.15 -6.40 -5.88
CA ARG A 434 -4.76 -6.09 -6.28
C ARG A 434 -3.88 -7.32 -6.54
N ALA A 435 -4.33 -8.50 -6.11
CA ALA A 435 -3.59 -9.75 -6.23
C ALA A 435 -3.35 -10.24 -7.68
N TYR A 436 -4.15 -9.78 -8.65
CA TYR A 436 -4.05 -10.18 -10.06
C TYR A 436 -4.15 -9.00 -11.03
N PRO A 437 -3.18 -8.07 -11.05
CA PRO A 437 -3.25 -6.90 -11.94
C PRO A 437 -3.33 -7.30 -13.41
N ASP A 438 -2.66 -8.37 -13.82
CA ASP A 438 -2.65 -8.84 -15.21
C ASP A 438 -3.96 -9.54 -15.62
N CYS A 439 -4.68 -10.17 -14.68
CA CYS A 439 -5.98 -10.75 -14.93
C CYS A 439 -7.08 -9.69 -14.93
N GLN A 440 -6.98 -8.66 -14.09
CA GLN A 440 -7.99 -7.61 -13.96
C GLN A 440 -8.18 -6.76 -15.22
N VAL A 441 -7.09 -6.44 -15.92
CA VAL A 441 -7.14 -5.67 -17.19
C VAL A 441 -7.95 -6.41 -18.26
N LYS A 442 -8.04 -7.71 -18.17
CA LYS A 442 -8.68 -8.58 -19.18
C LYS A 442 -10.17 -8.81 -18.93
N TYR A 443 -10.64 -8.69 -17.68
CA TYR A 443 -12.06 -8.84 -17.32
C TYR A 443 -12.89 -7.56 -17.53
N SER A 444 -12.30 -6.39 -17.49
CA SER A 444 -13.01 -5.11 -17.62
C SER A 444 -13.39 -4.74 -19.06
N THR A 445 -12.80 -5.40 -20.07
CA THR A 445 -12.98 -5.03 -21.48
C THR A 445 -13.98 -5.89 -22.23
N ALA A 446 -14.54 -6.91 -21.60
CA ALA A 446 -15.53 -7.79 -22.23
C ALA A 446 -16.96 -7.25 -22.16
N LYS A 447 -17.18 -5.99 -22.58
CA LYS A 447 -18.51 -5.57 -23.04
C LYS A 447 -18.71 -6.12 -24.45
N ALA A 448 -19.80 -6.83 -24.59
CA ALA A 448 -20.21 -7.46 -25.84
C ALA A 448 -19.93 -6.57 -27.06
N GLY A 449 -19.01 -7.00 -27.89
CA GLY A 449 -19.01 -6.70 -29.31
C GLY A 449 -18.14 -5.56 -29.80
N GLN A 450 -17.47 -4.73 -29.00
CA GLN A 450 -16.82 -3.53 -29.58
C GLN A 450 -15.46 -3.07 -29.02
N SER A 451 -14.83 -3.72 -28.04
CA SER A 451 -13.48 -3.32 -27.64
C SER A 451 -12.50 -4.48 -27.73
N ARG A 452 -11.65 -4.44 -28.75
CA ARG A 452 -10.50 -5.35 -28.89
C ARG A 452 -9.42 -4.92 -27.92
N CYS A 453 -8.98 -5.85 -27.06
CA CYS A 453 -7.72 -5.66 -26.32
C CYS A 453 -6.58 -5.51 -27.33
N PRO A 454 -5.71 -4.50 -27.25
CA PRO A 454 -4.60 -4.30 -28.21
C PRO A 454 -3.64 -5.49 -28.31
N TYR A 455 -3.67 -6.38 -27.33
CA TYR A 455 -2.79 -7.55 -27.23
C TYR A 455 -3.51 -8.90 -27.38
N CYS A 456 -4.82 -8.91 -27.63
CA CYS A 456 -5.59 -10.14 -27.82
C CYS A 456 -6.67 -10.05 -28.88
N PRO A 457 -6.64 -10.94 -29.91
CA PRO A 457 -7.61 -10.96 -30.98
C PRO A 457 -8.94 -11.66 -30.64
N TYR A 458 -9.14 -12.22 -29.42
CA TYR A 458 -10.30 -13.04 -29.08
C TYR A 458 -11.24 -12.43 -28.04
N PRO A 459 -12.58 -12.66 -28.12
CA PRO A 459 -13.58 -11.94 -27.34
C PRO A 459 -13.92 -12.51 -25.95
N PHE A 460 -13.21 -13.54 -25.41
CA PHE A 460 -13.59 -14.20 -24.17
C PHE A 460 -12.47 -14.19 -23.12
N PRO A 461 -12.65 -13.51 -21.97
CA PRO A 461 -11.62 -13.40 -20.92
C PRO A 461 -11.29 -14.73 -20.21
N GLU A 462 -12.25 -15.62 -20.06
CA GLU A 462 -12.08 -16.91 -19.35
C GLU A 462 -11.22 -17.92 -20.13
N LEU A 463 -11.32 -17.90 -21.45
CA LEU A 463 -10.40 -18.60 -22.33
C LEU A 463 -8.98 -17.97 -22.31
N HIS A 464 -8.83 -16.77 -21.86
CA HIS A 464 -7.59 -16.04 -21.97
C HIS A 464 -6.47 -16.55 -21.06
N ILE A 465 -6.78 -17.07 -19.88
CA ILE A 465 -5.80 -17.74 -19.02
C ILE A 465 -5.28 -19.00 -19.68
N LEU A 466 -6.15 -19.72 -20.33
CA LEU A 466 -5.81 -20.88 -21.16
C LEU A 466 -5.15 -20.46 -22.50
N PHE A 467 -5.67 -19.44 -23.20
CA PHE A 467 -5.20 -19.03 -24.54
C PHE A 467 -3.91 -18.19 -24.57
N LEU A 468 -3.50 -17.51 -23.51
CA LEU A 468 -2.17 -16.88 -23.48
C LEU A 468 -1.04 -17.91 -23.60
N ASN A 469 -1.32 -19.15 -23.19
CA ASN A 469 -0.41 -20.27 -23.40
C ASN A 469 -0.66 -21.00 -24.73
N PHE A 470 -1.80 -20.79 -25.38
CA PHE A 470 -2.19 -21.45 -26.63
C PHE A 470 -1.72 -20.76 -27.92
N ASN A 471 -1.06 -19.60 -27.86
CA ASN A 471 -0.37 -19.08 -29.05
C ASN A 471 0.78 -19.98 -29.56
N ASN A 472 1.09 -21.05 -28.81
CA ASN A 472 1.96 -22.14 -29.21
C ASN A 472 1.18 -23.46 -29.43
N ILE A 473 -0.13 -23.40 -29.73
CA ILE A 473 -1.01 -24.56 -29.88
C ILE A 473 -0.43 -25.63 -30.81
N ASP A 474 0.20 -25.26 -31.90
CA ASP A 474 0.76 -26.23 -32.84
C ASP A 474 1.90 -27.07 -32.27
N ILE A 475 2.65 -26.52 -31.30
CA ILE A 475 3.67 -27.25 -30.55
C ILE A 475 3.01 -28.17 -29.52
N TYR A 476 2.05 -27.64 -28.77
CA TYR A 476 1.32 -28.38 -27.72
C TYR A 476 0.41 -29.47 -28.31
N ARG A 477 -0.23 -29.23 -29.45
CA ARG A 477 -1.06 -30.19 -30.16
C ARG A 477 -0.27 -31.45 -30.52
N LYS A 478 0.95 -31.32 -31.05
CA LYS A 478 1.85 -32.46 -31.38
C LYS A 478 2.33 -33.22 -30.15
N GLN A 479 2.32 -32.60 -28.97
CA GLN A 479 2.78 -33.20 -27.73
C GLN A 479 1.64 -33.85 -26.93
N ILE A 480 0.46 -33.22 -26.87
CA ILE A 480 -0.77 -33.80 -26.30
C ILE A 480 -1.20 -35.05 -27.08
N GLU A 481 -1.07 -35.05 -28.39
CA GLU A 481 -1.32 -36.21 -29.23
C GLU A 481 -0.35 -37.37 -28.92
N LYS A 482 0.89 -37.07 -28.46
CA LYS A 482 1.85 -38.08 -28.00
C LYS A 482 1.53 -38.69 -26.64
N ILE A 483 0.79 -37.96 -25.79
CA ILE A 483 0.48 -38.35 -24.40
C ILE A 483 -0.90 -38.99 -24.27
N ASN A 484 -1.71 -39.07 -25.35
CA ASN A 484 -3.08 -39.64 -25.35
C ASN A 484 -4.05 -38.96 -24.36
N ILE A 485 -3.82 -37.69 -23.98
CA ILE A 485 -4.73 -36.93 -23.13
C ILE A 485 -5.73 -36.22 -24.03
N VAL A 486 -7.01 -36.67 -23.98
CA VAL A 486 -8.13 -35.99 -24.66
C VAL A 486 -8.73 -34.96 -23.70
N ILE A 487 -8.41 -33.69 -23.89
CA ILE A 487 -9.08 -32.61 -23.19
C ILE A 487 -10.39 -32.31 -23.87
N PHE A 488 -11.51 -32.67 -23.22
CA PHE A 488 -12.85 -32.32 -23.70
C PHE A 488 -13.16 -30.87 -23.35
N LEU A 489 -13.11 -29.96 -24.34
CA LEU A 489 -13.68 -28.61 -24.20
C LEU A 489 -15.21 -28.71 -24.43
N PRO A 490 -16.05 -28.07 -23.60
CA PRO A 490 -17.50 -28.09 -23.84
C PRO A 490 -17.82 -27.41 -25.18
N ARG A 491 -18.63 -28.12 -25.98
CA ARG A 491 -19.04 -27.65 -27.30
C ARG A 491 -19.96 -26.44 -27.22
N LYS A 492 -19.60 -25.34 -27.87
CA LYS A 492 -20.60 -24.47 -28.53
C LYS A 492 -20.93 -25.07 -29.89
N SER A 493 -22.22 -25.08 -30.23
CA SER A 493 -22.75 -25.58 -31.50
C SER A 493 -21.99 -24.94 -32.68
N GLY A 494 -21.17 -25.72 -33.37
CA GLY A 494 -20.53 -25.28 -34.61
C GLY A 494 -19.01 -25.49 -34.75
N VAL A 495 -18.28 -26.02 -33.75
CA VAL A 495 -16.83 -26.22 -33.87
C VAL A 495 -16.54 -27.74 -33.76
N SER A 496 -15.92 -28.28 -34.81
CA SER A 496 -15.53 -29.67 -34.91
C SER A 496 -14.46 -30.09 -33.92
N ARG A 497 -14.50 -31.35 -33.50
CA ARG A 497 -13.53 -32.05 -32.65
C ARG A 497 -12.09 -31.73 -33.03
N ILE A 498 -11.30 -31.47 -32.04
CA ILE A 498 -9.87 -31.66 -32.08
C ILE A 498 -9.51 -32.68 -31.00
#